data_f1706b5cd35c0fbb9028b513b053418b
#
_entry.id   f1706b5cd35c0fbb9028b513b053418b
#
_cell.length_a   1.000
_cell.length_b   1.000
_cell.length_c   1.000
_cell.angle_alpha   90.00
_cell.angle_beta   90.00
_cell.angle_gamma   90.00
#
_symmetry.space_group_name_H-M   'P 1'
#
loop_
_entity.id
_entity.type
_entity.pdbx_description
1 polymer ?
#
loop_
_entity_poly.entity_id
_entity_poly.type
_entity_poly.pdbx_seq_one_letter_code
_entity_poly.pdbx_strand_id
1 'polypeptide(L)'
;MNRMNRISDLLDAAVARGTCSAAAVAVTVHGEPVLRYGTGVLQRFDDDCAELPAGRQQPVTPETLFDLASVTKAYSAHTLLGLVASGTLALDAPLADHLPEYREGERPKVTLRHLLTHTSGLPAVWDGWRPAAERRAAPNALASWPPDRRTLLADLAATPLTAPPGTRWEYACTGYLTAMLLAERATGEPWEALVARHTLAPLGLAATTFRPDPARTAATEHQPQFARGTVRGTVHDEASWSLGGTAANAGLFAPLEDVARFAEAIRRGEDERTAAWMWEDQLPDVLPPDAERPPHGASLGLRIGETVWMGAAGRRSRGHTGFTGTSMQIDRERGLTVVLLTNRVHPTRDGGSVHPLRAAVADAATALAPLA
;
A
#
# COMPACT_ATOMS: atom_id res chain seq x y z
N MET A 1 29.97 -12.71 -11.97
CA MET A 1 28.84 -11.80 -12.21
C MET A 1 28.66 -10.96 -10.95
N ASN A 2 28.73 -9.63 -11.04
CA ASN A 2 28.58 -8.76 -9.87
C ASN A 2 27.17 -8.94 -9.29
N ARG A 3 27.03 -9.05 -7.96
CA ARG A 3 25.74 -9.29 -7.28
C ARG A 3 24.70 -8.21 -7.59
N MET A 4 25.14 -6.96 -7.81
CA MET A 4 24.28 -5.86 -8.22
C MET A 4 23.70 -6.08 -9.63
N ASN A 5 24.53 -6.53 -10.58
CA ASN A 5 24.08 -6.83 -11.95
C ASN A 5 22.97 -7.90 -11.95
N ARG A 6 23.03 -8.87 -11.02
CA ARG A 6 21.99 -9.89 -10.88
C ARG A 6 20.60 -9.30 -10.62
N ILE A 7 20.49 -8.24 -9.81
CA ILE A 7 19.18 -7.59 -9.51
C ILE A 7 18.69 -6.85 -10.74
N SER A 8 19.56 -6.09 -11.43
CA SER A 8 19.20 -5.42 -12.67
C SER A 8 18.74 -6.41 -13.76
N ASP A 9 19.49 -7.52 -13.92
CA ASP A 9 19.14 -8.58 -14.87
C ASP A 9 17.75 -9.22 -14.57
N LEU A 10 17.37 -9.35 -13.27
CA LEU A 10 16.05 -9.84 -12.87
C LEU A 10 14.94 -8.89 -13.32
N LEU A 11 15.13 -7.57 -13.20
CA LEU A 11 14.16 -6.58 -13.64
C LEU A 11 14.04 -6.55 -15.14
N ASP A 12 15.18 -6.52 -15.87
CA ASP A 12 15.20 -6.53 -17.33
C ASP A 12 14.51 -7.77 -17.90
N ALA A 13 14.78 -8.93 -17.30
CA ALA A 13 14.12 -10.17 -17.67
C ALA A 13 12.62 -10.16 -17.37
N ALA A 14 12.17 -9.50 -16.28
CA ALA A 14 10.76 -9.37 -15.95
C ALA A 14 10.03 -8.48 -16.96
N VAL A 15 10.62 -7.35 -17.36
CA VAL A 15 10.08 -6.46 -18.40
C VAL A 15 10.05 -7.16 -19.75
N ALA A 16 11.13 -7.84 -20.12
CA ALA A 16 11.21 -8.56 -21.39
C ALA A 16 10.17 -9.70 -21.51
N ARG A 17 9.87 -10.38 -20.39
CA ARG A 17 8.82 -11.42 -20.34
C ARG A 17 7.39 -10.87 -20.20
N GLY A 18 7.21 -9.56 -20.09
CA GLY A 18 5.89 -8.95 -19.92
C GLY A 18 5.28 -9.13 -18.51
N THR A 19 6.10 -9.44 -17.49
CA THR A 19 5.64 -9.47 -16.10
C THR A 19 5.18 -8.08 -15.62
N CYS A 20 5.80 -7.03 -16.15
CA CYS A 20 5.44 -5.62 -15.99
C CYS A 20 5.99 -4.84 -17.17
N SER A 21 5.49 -3.63 -17.43
CA SER A 21 6.06 -2.74 -18.43
C SER A 21 7.09 -1.76 -17.85
N ALA A 22 6.97 -1.46 -16.56
CA ALA A 22 7.86 -0.57 -15.81
C ALA A 22 8.33 -1.27 -14.53
N ALA A 23 9.61 -1.16 -14.22
CA ALA A 23 10.20 -1.67 -12.99
C ALA A 23 11.30 -0.73 -12.46
N ALA A 24 11.35 -0.55 -11.14
CA ALA A 24 12.42 0.17 -10.47
C ALA A 24 12.76 -0.51 -9.13
N VAL A 25 14.05 -0.52 -8.76
CA VAL A 25 14.55 -1.14 -7.53
C VAL A 25 15.53 -0.23 -6.80
N ALA A 26 15.37 -0.14 -5.48
CA ALA A 26 16.34 0.45 -4.58
C ALA A 26 16.78 -0.58 -3.55
N VAL A 27 18.09 -0.70 -3.37
CA VAL A 27 18.71 -1.45 -2.27
C VAL A 27 19.59 -0.48 -1.48
N THR A 28 19.37 -0.45 -0.16
CA THR A 28 20.17 0.36 0.76
C THR A 28 20.70 -0.55 1.86
N VAL A 29 21.97 -0.43 2.20
CA VAL A 29 22.64 -1.22 3.25
C VAL A 29 23.28 -0.27 4.24
N HIS A 30 22.90 -0.38 5.52
CA HIS A 30 23.36 0.50 6.62
C HIS A 30 23.16 2.00 6.35
N GLY A 31 22.12 2.34 5.55
CA GLY A 31 21.81 3.72 5.17
C GLY A 31 22.50 4.20 3.90
N GLU A 32 23.44 3.40 3.35
CA GLU A 32 24.13 3.74 2.12
C GLU A 32 23.42 3.13 0.90
N PRO A 33 23.13 3.91 -0.15
CA PRO A 33 22.52 3.41 -1.37
C PRO A 33 23.50 2.51 -2.12
N VAL A 34 23.16 1.22 -2.24
CA VAL A 34 23.96 0.21 -2.94
C VAL A 34 23.51 0.05 -4.40
N LEU A 35 22.21 0.13 -4.64
CA LEU A 35 21.64 0.02 -5.98
C LEU A 35 20.45 0.96 -6.14
N ARG A 36 20.41 1.66 -7.26
CA ARG A 36 19.26 2.39 -7.81
C ARG A 36 19.20 2.03 -9.29
N TYR A 37 18.11 1.38 -9.69
CA TYR A 37 17.97 0.93 -11.09
C TYR A 37 16.51 1.01 -11.52
N GLY A 38 16.28 1.41 -12.76
CA GLY A 38 14.97 1.46 -13.39
C GLY A 38 15.05 0.98 -14.83
N THR A 39 14.01 0.29 -15.30
CA THR A 39 13.93 -0.27 -16.65
C THR A 39 12.50 -0.33 -17.15
N GLY A 40 12.34 -0.43 -18.48
CA GLY A 40 11.05 -0.51 -19.13
C GLY A 40 10.40 0.86 -19.38
N VAL A 41 9.10 0.87 -19.58
CA VAL A 41 8.33 2.03 -20.04
C VAL A 41 7.08 2.25 -19.21
N LEU A 42 6.69 3.51 -19.03
CA LEU A 42 5.57 3.91 -18.16
C LEU A 42 4.24 3.31 -18.62
N GLN A 43 4.06 3.20 -19.94
CA GLN A 43 2.88 2.60 -20.56
C GLN A 43 3.31 1.87 -21.84
N ARG A 44 2.99 0.59 -21.92
CA ARG A 44 3.32 -0.24 -23.07
C ARG A 44 2.15 -0.43 -24.01
N PHE A 45 0.92 -0.45 -23.50
CA PHE A 45 -0.30 -0.73 -24.25
C PHE A 45 -1.25 0.47 -24.21
N ASP A 46 -2.01 0.66 -25.28
CA ASP A 46 -3.06 1.68 -25.36
C ASP A 46 -4.42 1.18 -24.80
N ASP A 47 -5.49 1.96 -25.02
CA ASP A 47 -6.83 1.62 -24.57
C ASP A 47 -7.50 0.47 -25.35
N ASP A 48 -6.92 0.05 -26.47
CA ASP A 48 -7.32 -1.15 -27.24
C ASP A 48 -6.47 -2.37 -26.87
N CYS A 49 -5.60 -2.26 -25.83
CA CYS A 49 -4.60 -3.23 -25.46
C CYS A 49 -3.61 -3.58 -26.59
N ALA A 50 -3.45 -2.70 -27.57
CA ALA A 50 -2.43 -2.79 -28.62
C ALA A 50 -1.11 -2.18 -28.11
N GLU A 51 0.02 -2.78 -28.52
CA GLU A 51 1.33 -2.27 -28.12
C GLU A 51 1.61 -0.91 -28.76
N LEU A 52 1.95 0.09 -27.95
CA LEU A 52 2.32 1.42 -28.42
C LEU A 52 3.58 1.38 -29.27
N PRO A 53 3.67 2.15 -30.36
CA PRO A 53 4.92 2.33 -31.09
C PRO A 53 6.07 2.78 -30.18
N ALA A 54 7.28 2.30 -30.41
CA ALA A 54 8.44 2.61 -29.57
C ALA A 54 8.66 4.11 -29.32
N GLY A 55 8.40 4.96 -30.31
CA GLY A 55 8.51 6.42 -30.16
C GLY A 55 7.44 7.07 -29.26
N ARG A 56 6.42 6.34 -28.84
CA ARG A 56 5.39 6.77 -27.89
C ARG A 56 5.57 6.15 -26.50
N GLN A 57 6.47 5.21 -26.34
CA GLN A 57 6.78 4.57 -25.06
C GLN A 57 7.77 5.42 -24.29
N GLN A 58 7.34 6.01 -23.17
CA GLN A 58 8.17 6.81 -22.28
C GLN A 58 8.97 5.90 -21.34
N PRO A 59 10.31 6.03 -21.26
CA PRO A 59 11.12 5.19 -20.39
C PRO A 59 10.87 5.52 -18.90
N VAL A 60 11.17 4.55 -18.05
CA VAL A 60 11.25 4.74 -16.59
C VAL A 60 12.42 5.67 -16.28
N THR A 61 12.19 6.65 -15.42
CA THR A 61 13.19 7.60 -14.90
C THR A 61 13.18 7.61 -13.37
N PRO A 62 14.17 8.23 -12.71
CA PRO A 62 14.13 8.37 -11.24
C PRO A 62 12.89 9.09 -10.70
N GLU A 63 12.28 9.96 -11.50
CA GLU A 63 11.08 10.74 -11.16
C GLU A 63 9.77 10.01 -11.47
N THR A 64 9.84 8.80 -12.03
CA THR A 64 8.65 8.01 -12.35
C THR A 64 7.85 7.70 -11.09
N LEU A 65 6.56 8.05 -11.11
CA LEU A 65 5.62 7.79 -10.03
C LEU A 65 4.94 6.44 -10.24
N PHE A 66 4.95 5.60 -9.22
CA PHE A 66 4.25 4.33 -9.20
C PHE A 66 3.06 4.41 -8.25
N ASP A 67 1.92 3.85 -8.65
CA ASP A 67 0.80 3.60 -7.72
C ASP A 67 1.25 2.58 -6.67
N LEU A 68 1.37 3.03 -5.43
CA LEU A 68 1.86 2.21 -4.32
C LEU A 68 0.85 1.14 -3.90
N ALA A 69 -0.41 1.27 -4.32
CA ALA A 69 -1.50 0.40 -3.89
C ALA A 69 -1.46 0.20 -2.36
N SER A 70 -1.48 -1.03 -1.88
CA SER A 70 -1.51 -1.32 -0.44
C SER A 70 -0.22 -1.01 0.33
N VAL A 71 0.90 -0.67 -0.31
CA VAL A 71 2.06 -0.10 0.40
C VAL A 71 1.67 1.23 1.07
N THR A 72 0.65 1.93 0.55
CA THR A 72 0.01 3.09 1.19
C THR A 72 -0.37 2.83 2.65
N LYS A 73 -0.75 1.59 3.01
CA LYS A 73 -1.14 1.23 4.38
C LYS A 73 -0.03 1.46 5.41
N ALA A 74 1.23 1.30 5.02
CA ALA A 74 2.37 1.58 5.90
C ALA A 74 2.47 3.09 6.22
N TYR A 75 2.27 3.96 5.22
CA TYR A 75 2.21 5.41 5.41
C TYR A 75 0.99 5.81 6.24
N SER A 76 -0.15 5.16 5.98
CA SER A 76 -1.38 5.39 6.73
C SER A 76 -1.24 5.01 8.20
N ALA A 77 -0.63 3.86 8.48
CA ALA A 77 -0.33 3.44 9.84
C ALA A 77 0.59 4.45 10.55
N HIS A 78 1.67 4.89 9.90
CA HIS A 78 2.56 5.92 10.45
C HIS A 78 1.80 7.22 10.78
N THR A 79 0.90 7.66 9.89
CA THR A 79 0.04 8.85 10.11
C THR A 79 -0.88 8.66 11.32
N LEU A 80 -1.57 7.51 11.40
CA LEU A 80 -2.50 7.21 12.50
C LEU A 80 -1.77 7.08 13.84
N LEU A 81 -0.58 6.47 13.84
CA LEU A 81 0.28 6.37 15.02
C LEU A 81 0.81 7.75 15.45
N GLY A 82 1.05 8.67 14.51
CA GLY A 82 1.34 10.07 14.82
C GLY A 82 0.18 10.75 15.57
N LEU A 83 -1.08 10.47 15.18
CA LEU A 83 -2.27 10.94 15.88
C LEU A 83 -2.43 10.28 17.26
N VAL A 84 -2.04 9.02 17.41
CA VAL A 84 -1.99 8.35 18.72
C VAL A 84 -0.91 8.97 19.61
N ALA A 85 0.28 9.18 19.08
CA ALA A 85 1.38 9.80 19.83
C ALA A 85 1.09 11.25 20.28
N SER A 86 0.22 11.97 19.55
CA SER A 86 -0.26 13.30 19.94
C SER A 86 -1.44 13.28 20.93
N GLY A 87 -1.99 12.10 21.26
CA GLY A 87 -3.16 11.95 22.13
C GLY A 87 -4.48 12.27 21.43
N THR A 88 -4.50 12.50 20.11
CA THR A 88 -5.73 12.74 19.33
C THR A 88 -6.55 11.46 19.15
N LEU A 89 -5.89 10.32 19.01
CA LEU A 89 -6.48 8.99 18.96
C LEU A 89 -5.86 8.10 20.04
N ALA A 90 -6.52 6.99 20.35
CA ALA A 90 -5.97 5.94 21.20
C ALA A 90 -6.06 4.58 20.49
N LEU A 91 -5.02 3.74 20.62
CA LEU A 91 -4.95 2.45 19.94
C LEU A 91 -6.06 1.50 20.38
N ASP A 92 -6.40 1.52 21.68
CA ASP A 92 -7.26 0.54 22.33
C ASP A 92 -8.61 1.12 22.80
N ALA A 93 -8.87 2.40 22.50
CA ALA A 93 -10.17 2.99 22.75
C ALA A 93 -11.22 2.50 21.75
N PRO A 94 -12.50 2.36 22.15
CA PRO A 94 -13.58 2.03 21.26
C PRO A 94 -13.70 3.04 20.11
N LEU A 95 -13.89 2.57 18.87
CA LEU A 95 -14.16 3.46 17.75
C LEU A 95 -15.43 4.28 17.94
N ALA A 96 -16.35 3.79 18.79
CA ALA A 96 -17.63 4.41 19.12
C ALA A 96 -17.51 5.83 19.68
N ASP A 97 -16.35 6.22 20.18
CA ASP A 97 -16.09 7.58 20.68
C ASP A 97 -16.16 8.62 19.56
N HIS A 98 -15.73 8.25 18.35
CA HIS A 98 -15.73 9.10 17.17
C HIS A 98 -16.67 8.59 16.05
N LEU A 99 -17.03 7.30 16.07
CA LEU A 99 -17.91 6.64 15.11
C LEU A 99 -19.19 6.17 15.79
N PRO A 100 -20.26 6.99 15.86
CA PRO A 100 -21.52 6.60 16.52
C PRO A 100 -22.13 5.31 15.98
N GLU A 101 -21.85 4.96 14.71
CA GLU A 101 -22.28 3.72 14.05
C GLU A 101 -21.68 2.47 14.72
N TYR A 102 -20.65 2.63 15.57
CA TYR A 102 -19.98 1.55 16.28
C TYR A 102 -20.49 1.33 17.71
N ARG A 103 -21.67 1.88 18.08
CA ARG A 103 -22.22 1.78 19.44
C ARG A 103 -23.03 0.51 19.73
N GLU A 104 -23.35 -0.28 18.71
CA GLU A 104 -24.25 -1.42 18.83
C GLU A 104 -23.59 -2.76 18.51
N GLY A 105 -24.13 -3.84 19.06
CA GLY A 105 -23.70 -5.22 18.83
C GLY A 105 -22.27 -5.48 19.31
N GLU A 106 -21.45 -6.11 18.47
CA GLU A 106 -20.03 -6.39 18.75
C GLU A 106 -19.11 -5.21 18.36
N ARG A 107 -19.61 -4.22 17.62
CA ARG A 107 -18.84 -3.09 17.12
C ARG A 107 -18.16 -2.22 18.18
N PRO A 108 -18.73 -2.04 19.40
CA PRO A 108 -18.05 -1.31 20.48
C PRO A 108 -16.69 -1.89 20.89
N LYS A 109 -16.44 -3.15 20.57
CA LYS A 109 -15.16 -3.82 20.86
C LYS A 109 -14.07 -3.53 19.81
N VAL A 110 -14.43 -2.95 18.66
CA VAL A 110 -13.46 -2.63 17.61
C VAL A 110 -12.62 -1.43 18.04
N THR A 111 -11.31 -1.57 17.92
CA THR A 111 -10.31 -0.54 18.24
C THR A 111 -9.45 -0.20 17.03
N LEU A 112 -8.70 0.89 17.08
CA LEU A 112 -7.74 1.23 16.02
C LEU A 112 -6.68 0.13 15.86
N ARG A 113 -6.23 -0.49 16.94
CA ARG A 113 -5.30 -1.63 16.90
C ARG A 113 -5.87 -2.77 16.06
N HIS A 114 -7.13 -3.14 16.25
CA HIS A 114 -7.80 -4.16 15.44
C HIS A 114 -7.83 -3.81 13.94
N LEU A 115 -8.06 -2.54 13.59
CA LEU A 115 -8.06 -2.11 12.19
C LEU A 115 -6.67 -2.24 11.55
N LEU A 116 -5.62 -1.79 12.26
CA LEU A 116 -4.25 -1.79 11.75
C LEU A 116 -3.61 -3.18 11.70
N THR A 117 -4.08 -4.13 12.51
CA THR A 117 -3.60 -5.52 12.53
C THR A 117 -4.44 -6.48 11.70
N HIS A 118 -5.51 -5.99 11.05
CA HIS A 118 -6.44 -6.83 10.28
C HIS A 118 -7.18 -7.88 11.12
N THR A 119 -7.53 -7.53 12.35
CA THR A 119 -8.25 -8.39 13.31
C THR A 119 -9.60 -7.82 13.74
N SER A 120 -10.09 -6.81 13.02
CA SER A 120 -11.32 -6.08 13.38
C SER A 120 -12.62 -6.85 13.14
N GLY A 121 -12.57 -7.95 12.39
CA GLY A 121 -13.78 -8.65 11.94
C GLY A 121 -14.53 -7.95 10.79
N LEU A 122 -14.03 -6.84 10.27
CA LEU A 122 -14.57 -6.21 9.06
C LEU A 122 -14.25 -7.08 7.82
N PRO A 123 -15.11 -7.07 6.78
CA PRO A 123 -14.85 -7.81 5.55
C PRO A 123 -13.58 -7.33 4.85
N ALA A 124 -12.92 -8.22 4.11
CA ALA A 124 -11.68 -7.94 3.37
C ALA A 124 -11.81 -6.73 2.42
N VAL A 125 -12.95 -6.63 1.74
CA VAL A 125 -13.26 -5.60 0.75
C VAL A 125 -14.58 -4.91 1.10
N TRP A 126 -14.63 -3.60 0.92
CA TRP A 126 -15.85 -2.81 0.95
C TRP A 126 -16.33 -2.56 -0.49
N ASP A 127 -17.52 -3.04 -0.82
CA ASP A 127 -18.09 -2.97 -2.18
C ASP A 127 -19.14 -1.84 -2.36
N GLY A 128 -19.34 -0.97 -1.36
CA GLY A 128 -20.29 0.15 -1.43
C GLY A 128 -20.05 1.14 -2.56
N TRP A 129 -18.86 1.15 -3.12
CA TRP A 129 -18.48 1.93 -4.31
C TRP A 129 -19.07 1.37 -5.62
N ARG A 130 -19.31 0.05 -5.70
CA ARG A 130 -19.67 -0.67 -6.93
C ARG A 130 -20.92 -0.13 -7.63
N PRO A 131 -22.04 0.11 -6.94
CA PRO A 131 -23.25 0.65 -7.59
C PRO A 131 -23.02 2.01 -8.27
N ALA A 132 -22.13 2.85 -7.72
CA ALA A 132 -21.79 4.14 -8.33
C ALA A 132 -20.92 3.97 -9.57
N ALA A 133 -19.96 3.05 -9.56
CA ALA A 133 -19.10 2.75 -10.70
C ALA A 133 -19.88 2.12 -11.85
N GLU A 134 -20.81 1.22 -11.55
CA GLU A 134 -21.71 0.61 -12.56
C GLU A 134 -22.63 1.65 -13.20
N ARG A 135 -23.21 2.57 -12.42
CA ARG A 135 -23.99 3.69 -12.98
C ARG A 135 -23.16 4.59 -13.89
N ARG A 136 -21.89 4.85 -13.55
CA ARG A 136 -20.97 5.62 -14.39
C ARG A 136 -20.72 4.93 -15.74
N ALA A 137 -20.58 3.61 -15.74
CA ALA A 137 -20.28 2.83 -16.94
C ALA A 137 -21.53 2.57 -17.82
N ALA A 138 -22.73 2.89 -17.35
CA ALA A 138 -23.95 2.69 -18.10
C ALA A 138 -24.00 3.56 -19.37
N PRO A 139 -24.56 3.07 -20.49
CA PRO A 139 -24.76 3.87 -21.68
C PRO A 139 -25.55 5.16 -21.36
N ASN A 140 -25.08 6.30 -21.86
CA ASN A 140 -25.66 7.63 -21.61
C ASN A 140 -25.67 8.06 -20.14
N ALA A 141 -24.73 7.55 -19.32
CA ALA A 141 -24.62 7.95 -17.93
C ALA A 141 -24.34 9.45 -17.79
N LEU A 142 -25.21 10.15 -17.06
CA LEU A 142 -25.02 11.54 -16.64
C LEU A 142 -24.43 11.61 -15.21
N ALA A 143 -24.03 10.48 -14.66
CA ALA A 143 -23.52 10.39 -13.29
C ALA A 143 -22.21 11.15 -13.15
N SER A 144 -22.16 12.12 -12.23
CA SER A 144 -20.93 12.79 -11.86
C SER A 144 -19.96 11.84 -11.17
N TRP A 145 -18.66 12.01 -11.43
CA TRP A 145 -17.62 11.27 -10.75
C TRP A 145 -16.60 12.25 -10.14
N PRO A 146 -16.11 12.04 -8.93
CA PRO A 146 -16.50 10.96 -7.99
C PRO A 146 -17.94 11.10 -7.48
N PRO A 147 -18.53 10.01 -6.95
CA PRO A 147 -19.85 10.07 -6.31
C PRO A 147 -19.78 10.88 -5.00
N ASP A 148 -20.95 11.16 -4.39
CA ASP A 148 -20.99 11.86 -3.11
C ASP A 148 -20.22 11.07 -2.02
N ARG A 149 -19.07 11.61 -1.63
CA ARG A 149 -18.17 11.00 -0.65
C ARG A 149 -18.83 10.81 0.71
N ARG A 150 -19.72 11.72 1.12
CA ARG A 150 -20.41 11.63 2.40
C ARG A 150 -21.34 10.40 2.45
N THR A 151 -22.07 10.14 1.37
CA THR A 151 -22.91 8.95 1.24
C THR A 151 -22.09 7.68 1.28
N LEU A 152 -20.96 7.63 0.57
CA LEU A 152 -20.06 6.49 0.57
C LEU A 152 -19.43 6.23 1.96
N LEU A 153 -19.03 7.26 2.68
CA LEU A 153 -18.49 7.13 4.02
C LEU A 153 -19.55 6.70 5.06
N ALA A 154 -20.81 7.07 4.86
CA ALA A 154 -21.90 6.58 5.71
C ALA A 154 -22.17 5.08 5.46
N ASP A 155 -22.14 4.63 4.21
CA ASP A 155 -22.22 3.21 3.86
C ASP A 155 -21.04 2.41 4.44
N LEU A 156 -19.81 2.93 4.28
CA LEU A 156 -18.61 2.33 4.87
C LEU A 156 -18.75 2.18 6.41
N ALA A 157 -19.19 3.24 7.10
CA ALA A 157 -19.39 3.21 8.54
C ALA A 157 -20.45 2.19 8.98
N ALA A 158 -21.44 1.93 8.12
CA ALA A 158 -22.50 0.96 8.36
C ALA A 158 -22.10 -0.49 8.05
N THR A 159 -20.93 -0.73 7.44
CA THR A 159 -20.46 -2.07 7.02
C THR A 159 -20.52 -3.06 8.19
N PRO A 160 -21.23 -4.21 8.09
CA PRO A 160 -21.34 -5.17 9.16
C PRO A 160 -20.02 -5.93 9.40
N LEU A 161 -19.83 -6.36 10.65
CA LEU A 161 -18.76 -7.30 10.95
C LEU A 161 -19.10 -8.70 10.41
N THR A 162 -18.10 -9.44 9.95
CA THR A 162 -18.19 -10.84 9.50
C THR A 162 -17.69 -11.82 10.55
N ALA A 163 -17.02 -11.31 11.61
CA ALA A 163 -16.57 -12.05 12.78
C ALA A 163 -16.46 -11.10 14.00
N PRO A 164 -16.45 -11.64 15.23
CA PRO A 164 -16.13 -10.83 16.39
C PRO A 164 -14.73 -10.24 16.32
N PRO A 165 -14.51 -8.98 16.78
CA PRO A 165 -13.20 -8.36 16.82
C PRO A 165 -12.20 -9.16 17.65
N GLY A 166 -10.94 -9.23 17.20
CA GLY A 166 -9.86 -9.92 17.89
C GLY A 166 -9.95 -11.45 17.87
N THR A 167 -10.81 -12.07 17.04
CA THR A 167 -10.98 -13.53 17.04
C THR A 167 -10.30 -14.22 15.86
N ARG A 168 -10.05 -13.51 14.76
CA ARG A 168 -9.34 -14.02 13.58
C ARG A 168 -8.58 -12.93 12.88
N TRP A 169 -7.57 -13.32 12.13
CA TRP A 169 -6.89 -12.46 11.19
C TRP A 169 -7.51 -12.58 9.80
N GLU A 170 -7.86 -11.44 9.19
CA GLU A 170 -8.30 -11.39 7.80
C GLU A 170 -7.82 -10.07 7.18
N TYR A 171 -6.97 -10.15 6.15
CA TYR A 171 -6.49 -8.95 5.48
C TYR A 171 -7.65 -8.11 4.93
N ALA A 172 -7.89 -6.94 5.53
CA ALA A 172 -9.03 -6.11 5.24
C ALA A 172 -8.64 -4.69 4.82
N CYS A 173 -8.90 -4.33 3.57
CA CYS A 173 -8.84 -2.94 3.09
C CYS A 173 -9.89 -2.08 3.79
N THR A 174 -11.06 -2.66 4.09
CA THR A 174 -12.16 -2.01 4.83
C THR A 174 -11.69 -1.47 6.17
N GLY A 175 -10.81 -2.19 6.88
CA GLY A 175 -10.25 -1.72 8.16
C GLY A 175 -9.49 -0.40 8.02
N TYR A 176 -8.65 -0.25 7.00
CA TYR A 176 -7.90 0.99 6.76
C TYR A 176 -8.80 2.13 6.28
N LEU A 177 -9.83 1.86 5.47
CA LEU A 177 -10.85 2.85 5.11
C LEU A 177 -11.60 3.36 6.37
N THR A 178 -11.95 2.46 7.28
CA THR A 178 -12.57 2.81 8.57
C THR A 178 -11.63 3.62 9.45
N ALA A 179 -10.33 3.28 9.48
CA ALA A 179 -9.33 4.04 10.23
C ALA A 179 -9.13 5.47 9.67
N MET A 180 -9.22 5.64 8.35
CA MET A 180 -9.28 6.96 7.73
C MET A 180 -10.49 7.75 8.21
N LEU A 181 -11.68 7.16 8.15
CA LEU A 181 -12.92 7.82 8.60
C LEU A 181 -12.85 8.20 10.08
N LEU A 182 -12.28 7.32 10.93
CA LEU A 182 -12.03 7.61 12.34
C LEU A 182 -11.17 8.86 12.49
N ALA A 183 -10.04 8.91 11.78
CA ALA A 183 -9.11 10.04 11.86
C ALA A 183 -9.74 11.35 11.39
N GLU A 184 -10.44 11.33 10.25
CA GLU A 184 -11.14 12.52 9.73
C GLU A 184 -12.22 13.04 10.70
N ARG A 185 -12.97 12.15 11.34
CA ARG A 185 -13.99 12.56 12.33
C ARG A 185 -13.37 13.07 13.63
N ALA A 186 -12.30 12.45 14.10
CA ALA A 186 -11.63 12.85 15.33
C ALA A 186 -10.95 14.23 15.20
N THR A 187 -10.41 14.55 14.02
CA THR A 187 -9.65 15.78 13.79
C THR A 187 -10.44 16.89 13.09
N GLY A 188 -11.48 16.54 12.33
CA GLY A 188 -12.18 17.46 11.43
C GLY A 188 -11.36 17.81 10.18
N GLU A 189 -10.23 17.15 9.92
CA GLU A 189 -9.34 17.43 8.81
C GLU A 189 -9.41 16.33 7.74
N PRO A 190 -9.24 16.68 6.45
CA PRO A 190 -9.22 15.68 5.38
C PRO A 190 -7.98 14.79 5.48
N TRP A 191 -8.13 13.51 5.11
CA TRP A 191 -7.08 12.49 5.19
C TRP A 191 -5.76 12.90 4.53
N GLU A 192 -5.83 13.53 3.36
CA GLU A 192 -4.65 14.01 2.63
C GLU A 192 -3.81 14.98 3.47
N ALA A 193 -4.46 15.90 4.20
CA ALA A 193 -3.77 16.85 5.07
C ALA A 193 -3.11 16.15 6.27
N LEU A 194 -3.78 15.15 6.85
CA LEU A 194 -3.22 14.36 7.94
C LEU A 194 -1.97 13.60 7.50
N VAL A 195 -2.01 12.93 6.34
CA VAL A 195 -0.86 12.22 5.78
C VAL A 195 0.29 13.20 5.49
N ALA A 196 0.00 14.32 4.87
CA ALA A 196 1.01 15.34 4.58
C ALA A 196 1.72 15.82 5.86
N ARG A 197 0.95 16.14 6.92
CA ARG A 197 1.47 16.69 8.18
C ARG A 197 2.18 15.66 9.05
N HIS A 198 1.64 14.44 9.16
CA HIS A 198 2.16 13.46 10.11
C HIS A 198 3.18 12.49 9.50
N THR A 199 3.25 12.39 8.16
CA THR A 199 4.14 11.44 7.48
C THR A 199 5.02 12.08 6.42
N LEU A 200 4.42 12.74 5.41
CA LEU A 200 5.21 13.15 4.24
C LEU A 200 6.19 14.30 4.58
N ALA A 201 5.71 15.36 5.22
CA ALA A 201 6.54 16.52 5.54
C ALA A 201 7.64 16.18 6.58
N PRO A 202 7.34 15.50 7.71
CA PRO A 202 8.39 15.16 8.69
C PRO A 202 9.49 14.26 8.12
N LEU A 203 9.14 13.34 7.22
CA LEU A 203 10.11 12.42 6.62
C LEU A 203 10.71 12.93 5.30
N GLY A 204 10.36 14.15 4.86
CA GLY A 204 10.90 14.76 3.64
C GLY A 204 10.51 14.01 2.35
N LEU A 205 9.30 13.44 2.28
CA LEU A 205 8.79 12.68 1.16
C LEU A 205 8.05 13.60 0.18
N ALA A 206 8.78 14.55 -0.41
CA ALA A 206 8.21 15.69 -1.13
C ALA A 206 7.54 15.34 -2.47
N ALA A 207 7.91 14.19 -3.08
CA ALA A 207 7.34 13.75 -4.34
C ALA A 207 6.24 12.70 -4.17
N THR A 208 5.98 12.23 -2.94
CA THR A 208 4.89 11.31 -2.62
C THR A 208 3.57 12.07 -2.55
N THR A 209 2.54 11.61 -3.26
CA THR A 209 1.29 12.36 -3.43
C THR A 209 0.09 11.45 -3.72
N PHE A 210 -1.12 11.92 -3.38
CA PHE A 210 -2.39 11.34 -3.86
C PHE A 210 -2.80 11.87 -5.24
N ARG A 211 -2.14 12.92 -5.75
CA ARG A 211 -2.48 13.62 -7.01
C ARG A 211 -1.29 13.66 -7.94
N PRO A 212 -0.90 12.50 -8.52
CA PRO A 212 0.26 12.44 -9.38
C PRO A 212 0.03 13.13 -10.72
N ASP A 213 1.10 13.65 -11.32
CA ASP A 213 1.11 14.06 -12.72
C ASP A 213 1.03 12.81 -13.61
N PRO A 214 -0.03 12.67 -14.46
CA PRO A 214 -0.15 11.51 -15.34
C PRO A 214 1.05 11.35 -16.29
N ALA A 215 1.69 12.43 -16.71
CA ALA A 215 2.82 12.39 -17.62
C ALA A 215 4.04 11.66 -17.01
N ARG A 216 4.16 11.67 -15.68
CA ARG A 216 5.26 11.03 -14.92
C ARG A 216 4.86 9.70 -14.28
N THR A 217 3.61 9.25 -14.45
CA THR A 217 3.07 8.09 -13.74
C THR A 217 3.13 6.84 -14.61
N ALA A 218 3.56 5.73 -14.05
CA ALA A 218 3.43 4.42 -14.68
C ALA A 218 1.95 4.02 -14.77
N ALA A 219 1.51 3.61 -15.97
CA ALA A 219 0.14 3.14 -16.18
C ALA A 219 -0.12 1.86 -15.41
N THR A 220 -1.35 1.69 -14.93
CA THR A 220 -1.82 0.48 -14.30
C THR A 220 -2.80 -0.26 -15.24
N GLU A 221 -3.87 -0.78 -14.77
CA GLU A 221 -4.79 -1.64 -15.50
C GLU A 221 -5.65 -0.87 -16.51
N HIS A 222 -6.00 -1.53 -17.59
CA HIS A 222 -7.09 -1.10 -18.46
C HIS A 222 -8.44 -1.55 -17.85
N GLN A 223 -9.29 -0.58 -17.48
CA GLN A 223 -10.57 -0.81 -16.78
C GLN A 223 -11.79 -0.27 -17.57
N PRO A 224 -12.08 -0.82 -18.75
CA PRO A 224 -13.20 -0.38 -19.58
C PRO A 224 -14.55 -0.61 -18.89
N GLN A 225 -14.67 -1.64 -18.05
CA GLN A 225 -15.87 -1.97 -17.28
C GLN A 225 -16.34 -0.86 -16.33
N PHE A 226 -15.47 0.10 -16.01
CA PHE A 226 -15.79 1.29 -15.21
C PHE A 226 -15.65 2.60 -16.00
N ALA A 227 -15.57 2.51 -17.33
CA ALA A 227 -15.33 3.63 -18.23
C ALA A 227 -14.07 4.46 -17.85
N ARG A 228 -12.99 3.77 -17.42
CA ARG A 228 -11.73 4.42 -17.02
C ARG A 228 -10.64 4.35 -18.10
N GLY A 229 -10.78 3.47 -19.10
CA GLY A 229 -9.69 3.19 -20.04
C GLY A 229 -8.44 2.66 -19.32
N THR A 230 -7.27 2.97 -19.84
CA THR A 230 -5.99 2.70 -19.17
C THR A 230 -5.80 3.67 -18.00
N VAL A 231 -5.77 3.13 -16.79
CA VAL A 231 -5.65 3.91 -15.56
C VAL A 231 -4.21 4.42 -15.42
N ARG A 232 -4.05 5.75 -15.50
CA ARG A 232 -2.76 6.45 -15.38
C ARG A 232 -2.98 7.81 -14.70
N GLY A 233 -2.20 8.12 -13.67
CA GLY A 233 -2.36 9.38 -12.92
C GLY A 233 -3.56 9.41 -11.98
N THR A 234 -4.26 8.28 -11.83
CA THR A 234 -5.32 8.08 -10.84
C THR A 234 -5.14 6.72 -10.17
N VAL A 235 -5.58 6.60 -8.91
CA VAL A 235 -5.42 5.35 -8.14
C VAL A 235 -6.09 4.16 -8.82
N HIS A 236 -5.40 3.02 -8.83
CA HIS A 236 -5.93 1.76 -9.38
C HIS A 236 -7.09 1.21 -8.55
N ASP A 237 -6.96 1.23 -7.22
CA ASP A 237 -7.97 0.72 -6.29
C ASP A 237 -9.32 1.42 -6.45
N GLU A 238 -10.35 0.64 -6.71
CA GLU A 238 -11.67 1.15 -7.06
C GLU A 238 -12.38 1.83 -5.87
N ALA A 239 -12.18 1.31 -4.65
CA ALA A 239 -12.74 1.93 -3.45
C ALA A 239 -12.10 3.30 -3.19
N SER A 240 -10.77 3.39 -3.23
CA SER A 240 -10.05 4.66 -3.12
C SER A 240 -10.44 5.64 -4.21
N TRP A 241 -10.56 5.17 -5.47
CA TRP A 241 -10.98 5.98 -6.60
C TRP A 241 -12.39 6.57 -6.41
N SER A 242 -13.34 5.79 -5.90
CA SER A 242 -14.70 6.26 -5.60
C SER A 242 -14.72 7.33 -4.51
N LEU A 243 -13.78 7.29 -3.58
CA LEU A 243 -13.61 8.27 -2.51
C LEU A 243 -12.80 9.52 -2.92
N GLY A 244 -12.56 9.70 -4.25
CA GLY A 244 -11.83 10.85 -4.79
C GLY A 244 -10.32 10.63 -4.90
N GLY A 245 -9.84 9.41 -4.78
CA GLY A 245 -8.43 9.03 -4.94
C GLY A 245 -7.60 9.13 -3.67
N THR A 246 -8.19 9.60 -2.57
CA THR A 246 -7.48 9.83 -1.31
C THR A 246 -8.05 8.91 -0.23
N ALA A 247 -7.34 7.83 0.09
CA ALA A 247 -7.78 6.86 1.08
C ALA A 247 -6.61 6.18 1.82
N ALA A 248 -6.89 5.58 2.98
CA ALA A 248 -5.85 4.97 3.81
C ALA A 248 -5.46 3.55 3.37
N ASN A 249 -6.29 2.87 2.58
CA ASN A 249 -5.99 1.52 2.09
C ASN A 249 -5.08 1.52 0.85
N ALA A 250 -5.18 2.58 0.01
CA ALA A 250 -4.42 2.79 -1.23
C ALA A 250 -4.57 4.25 -1.70
N GLY A 251 -3.77 4.68 -2.68
CA GLY A 251 -3.93 5.99 -3.33
C GLY A 251 -2.68 6.85 -3.35
N LEU A 252 -1.66 6.52 -2.56
CA LEU A 252 -0.36 7.21 -2.68
C LEU A 252 0.39 6.74 -3.93
N PHE A 253 1.02 7.72 -4.56
CA PHE A 253 1.99 7.56 -5.63
C PHE A 253 3.33 8.11 -5.16
N ALA A 254 4.41 7.41 -5.50
CA ALA A 254 5.74 7.87 -5.13
C ALA A 254 6.79 7.45 -6.16
N PRO A 255 7.89 8.21 -6.28
CA PRO A 255 9.08 7.77 -6.96
C PRO A 255 9.86 6.80 -6.06
N LEU A 256 10.78 6.08 -6.66
CA LEU A 256 11.60 5.06 -5.98
C LEU A 256 12.31 5.62 -4.73
N GLU A 257 12.86 6.82 -4.83
CA GLU A 257 13.68 7.41 -3.76
C GLU A 257 12.85 7.77 -2.52
N ASP A 258 11.62 8.30 -2.68
CA ASP A 258 10.75 8.59 -1.54
C ASP A 258 10.35 7.31 -0.79
N VAL A 259 10.09 6.20 -1.52
CA VAL A 259 9.77 4.92 -0.87
C VAL A 259 11.00 4.34 -0.17
N ALA A 260 12.19 4.46 -0.76
CA ALA A 260 13.45 4.04 -0.13
C ALA A 260 13.74 4.85 1.13
N ARG A 261 13.51 6.18 1.10
CA ARG A 261 13.65 7.06 2.26
C ARG A 261 12.64 6.69 3.36
N PHE A 262 11.37 6.44 3.03
CA PHE A 262 10.38 5.98 4.00
C PHE A 262 10.80 4.65 4.66
N ALA A 263 11.26 3.69 3.86
CA ALA A 263 11.76 2.41 4.36
C ALA A 263 12.93 2.58 5.33
N GLU A 264 13.88 3.47 5.00
CA GLU A 264 15.03 3.78 5.86
C GLU A 264 14.62 4.49 7.15
N ALA A 265 13.65 5.41 7.10
CA ALA A 265 13.12 6.08 8.28
C ALA A 265 12.51 5.04 9.26
N ILE A 266 11.73 4.09 8.76
CA ILE A 266 11.20 2.99 9.59
C ILE A 266 12.33 2.08 10.10
N ARG A 267 13.33 1.75 9.28
CA ARG A 267 14.47 0.93 9.69
C ARG A 267 15.23 1.56 10.84
N ARG A 268 15.48 2.85 10.77
CA ARG A 268 16.22 3.60 11.80
C ARG A 268 15.37 3.93 13.03
N GLY A 269 14.03 3.87 12.91
CA GLY A 269 13.12 4.35 13.94
C GLY A 269 13.20 5.87 14.10
N GLU A 270 13.32 6.62 13.00
CA GLU A 270 13.49 8.09 13.02
C GLU A 270 12.35 8.80 13.75
N ASP A 271 11.13 8.30 13.68
CA ASP A 271 10.05 8.72 14.58
C ASP A 271 9.97 7.77 15.77
N GLU A 272 10.66 8.13 16.86
CA GLU A 272 10.70 7.33 18.08
C GLU A 272 9.29 7.03 18.66
N ARG A 273 8.33 7.93 18.44
CA ARG A 273 6.95 7.80 18.94
C ARG A 273 6.20 6.64 18.29
N THR A 274 6.54 6.30 17.05
CA THR A 274 5.84 5.26 16.27
C THR A 274 6.70 4.00 16.08
N ALA A 275 8.00 4.10 16.32
CA ALA A 275 9.01 3.10 15.94
C ALA A 275 8.76 1.70 16.52
N ALA A 276 8.35 1.59 17.78
CA ALA A 276 8.06 0.31 18.42
C ALA A 276 6.79 -0.31 17.82
N TRP A 277 5.73 0.47 17.69
CA TRP A 277 4.43 0.01 17.16
C TRP A 277 4.51 -0.49 15.72
N MET A 278 5.33 0.14 14.89
CA MET A 278 5.57 -0.29 13.51
C MET A 278 6.54 -1.47 13.41
N TRP A 279 7.17 -1.88 14.51
CA TRP A 279 8.18 -2.95 14.48
C TRP A 279 7.77 -4.21 15.21
N GLU A 280 7.13 -4.11 16.36
CA GLU A 280 6.77 -5.24 17.21
C GLU A 280 5.59 -6.03 16.63
N ASP A 281 5.63 -7.36 16.77
CA ASP A 281 4.52 -8.22 16.37
C ASP A 281 3.35 -8.04 17.34
N GLN A 282 2.21 -7.61 16.82
CA GLN A 282 1.02 -7.33 17.59
C GLN A 282 0.04 -8.52 17.66
N LEU A 283 0.19 -9.52 16.80
CA LEU A 283 -0.77 -10.63 16.74
C LEU A 283 -0.84 -11.46 18.02
N PRO A 284 0.28 -11.70 18.74
CA PRO A 284 0.22 -12.40 20.02
C PRO A 284 -0.65 -11.73 21.08
N ASP A 285 -0.72 -10.38 21.07
CA ASP A 285 -1.44 -9.59 22.05
C ASP A 285 -2.91 -9.36 21.67
N VAL A 286 -3.23 -9.51 20.38
CA VAL A 286 -4.58 -9.22 19.85
C VAL A 286 -5.39 -10.48 19.62
N LEU A 287 -4.76 -11.58 19.20
CA LEU A 287 -5.45 -12.83 18.89
C LEU A 287 -5.31 -13.84 20.05
N PRO A 288 -6.39 -14.56 20.41
CA PRO A 288 -6.30 -15.67 21.33
C PRO A 288 -5.28 -16.73 20.88
N PRO A 289 -4.70 -17.51 21.80
CA PRO A 289 -3.68 -18.51 21.44
C PRO A 289 -4.16 -19.58 20.45
N ASP A 290 -5.43 -19.90 20.45
CA ASP A 290 -6.11 -20.89 19.61
C ASP A 290 -6.71 -20.29 18.32
N ALA A 291 -6.61 -18.98 18.12
CA ALA A 291 -7.10 -18.36 16.90
C ALA A 291 -6.30 -18.79 15.67
N GLU A 292 -6.99 -18.93 14.55
CA GLU A 292 -6.34 -19.11 13.26
C GLU A 292 -5.47 -17.87 12.93
N ARG A 293 -4.18 -18.12 12.70
CA ARG A 293 -3.18 -17.08 12.44
C ARG A 293 -2.62 -17.21 11.03
N PRO A 294 -2.24 -16.08 10.39
CA PRO A 294 -1.48 -16.13 9.15
C PRO A 294 -0.10 -16.77 9.41
N PRO A 295 0.57 -17.31 8.36
CA PRO A 295 1.91 -17.86 8.48
C PRO A 295 3.02 -16.83 8.69
N HIS A 296 2.65 -15.59 9.03
CA HIS A 296 3.52 -14.43 9.25
C HIS A 296 2.99 -13.60 10.42
N GLY A 297 3.85 -12.79 11.06
CA GLY A 297 3.44 -11.80 12.04
C GLY A 297 2.90 -10.53 11.40
N ALA A 298 2.35 -9.64 12.23
CA ALA A 298 1.93 -8.30 11.83
C ALA A 298 2.24 -7.28 12.92
N SER A 299 2.91 -6.19 12.53
CA SER A 299 2.98 -4.98 13.33
C SER A 299 1.87 -4.01 12.93
N LEU A 300 1.84 -2.82 13.51
CA LEU A 300 0.87 -1.80 13.07
C LEU A 300 1.32 -1.24 11.70
N GLY A 301 0.77 -1.82 10.64
CA GLY A 301 0.99 -1.39 9.25
C GLY A 301 1.99 -2.21 8.42
N LEU A 302 2.71 -3.17 9.02
CA LEU A 302 3.65 -4.02 8.27
C LEU A 302 3.41 -5.50 8.55
N ARG A 303 3.72 -6.36 7.58
CA ARG A 303 3.79 -7.80 7.73
C ARG A 303 5.19 -8.22 8.15
N ILE A 304 5.31 -9.31 8.91
CA ILE A 304 6.57 -9.78 9.48
C ILE A 304 6.85 -11.20 8.98
N GLY A 305 7.97 -11.39 8.29
CA GLY A 305 8.44 -12.71 7.92
C GLY A 305 7.63 -13.43 6.84
N GLU A 306 6.93 -12.72 5.97
CA GLU A 306 6.17 -13.30 4.85
C GLU A 306 7.10 -13.72 3.71
N THR A 307 7.77 -14.85 3.90
CA THR A 307 8.88 -15.32 3.03
C THR A 307 8.50 -15.57 1.58
N VAL A 308 7.21 -15.74 1.26
CA VAL A 308 6.73 -15.93 -0.11
C VAL A 308 7.13 -14.79 -1.05
N TRP A 309 7.37 -13.58 -0.50
CA TRP A 309 7.82 -12.43 -1.26
C TRP A 309 9.05 -11.73 -0.66
N MET A 310 9.32 -11.92 0.64
CA MET A 310 10.51 -11.38 1.33
C MET A 310 11.77 -12.23 1.09
N GLY A 311 11.66 -13.35 0.35
CA GLY A 311 12.75 -14.29 0.14
C GLY A 311 13.01 -15.21 1.33
N ALA A 312 13.85 -16.21 1.14
CA ALA A 312 14.11 -17.25 2.13
C ALA A 312 14.72 -16.71 3.44
N ALA A 313 15.55 -15.66 3.35
CA ALA A 313 16.19 -15.00 4.50
C ALA A 313 15.30 -13.95 5.18
N GLY A 314 14.12 -13.66 4.63
CA GLY A 314 13.24 -12.57 5.08
C GLY A 314 12.41 -12.85 6.35
N ARG A 315 12.66 -13.94 7.08
CA ARG A 315 11.86 -14.34 8.27
C ARG A 315 11.78 -13.27 9.37
N ARG A 316 12.78 -12.40 9.48
CA ARG A 316 12.83 -11.30 10.45
C ARG A 316 12.59 -9.94 9.83
N SER A 317 12.39 -9.89 8.52
CA SER A 317 12.07 -8.66 7.80
C SER A 317 10.64 -8.21 8.07
N ARG A 318 10.40 -6.91 7.92
CA ARG A 318 9.09 -6.27 7.92
C ARG A 318 8.86 -5.63 6.56
N GLY A 319 7.60 -5.44 6.21
CA GLY A 319 7.31 -4.74 4.96
C GLY A 319 5.86 -4.87 4.53
N HIS A 320 5.59 -4.35 3.35
CA HIS A 320 4.27 -4.43 2.73
C HIS A 320 4.38 -4.59 1.22
N THR A 321 3.35 -5.19 0.63
CA THR A 321 3.22 -5.33 -0.82
C THR A 321 2.02 -4.55 -1.35
N GLY A 322 2.11 -4.11 -2.61
CA GLY A 322 1.01 -3.47 -3.33
C GLY A 322 0.48 -4.36 -4.46
N PHE A 323 -0.82 -4.30 -4.70
CA PHE A 323 -1.50 -5.07 -5.74
C PHE A 323 -0.97 -4.76 -7.14
N THR A 324 -0.61 -3.50 -7.38
CA THR A 324 0.00 -3.01 -8.63
C THR A 324 1.38 -3.59 -8.94
N GLY A 325 2.03 -4.23 -7.95
CA GLY A 325 3.33 -4.89 -8.10
C GLY A 325 4.44 -4.27 -7.24
N THR A 326 4.12 -3.27 -6.44
CA THR A 326 5.06 -2.61 -5.54
C THR A 326 5.34 -3.43 -4.27
N SER A 327 6.49 -3.24 -3.66
CA SER A 327 6.85 -3.79 -2.35
C SER A 327 7.96 -2.99 -1.67
N MET A 328 7.95 -3.04 -0.34
CA MET A 328 8.96 -2.46 0.53
C MET A 328 9.29 -3.49 1.61
N GLN A 329 10.57 -3.84 1.75
CA GLN A 329 11.09 -4.76 2.76
C GLN A 329 12.19 -4.09 3.58
N ILE A 330 12.17 -4.32 4.88
CA ILE A 330 13.06 -3.73 5.87
C ILE A 330 13.62 -4.83 6.77
N ASP A 331 14.94 -4.89 6.91
CA ASP A 331 15.63 -5.80 7.81
C ASP A 331 16.62 -5.00 8.69
N ARG A 332 16.26 -4.83 9.97
CA ARG A 332 17.10 -4.07 10.92
C ARG A 332 18.39 -4.79 11.25
N GLU A 333 18.38 -6.11 11.35
CA GLU A 333 19.56 -6.90 11.72
C GLU A 333 20.64 -6.83 10.64
N ARG A 334 20.21 -6.80 9.37
CA ARG A 334 21.11 -6.66 8.21
C ARG A 334 21.39 -5.21 7.83
N GLY A 335 20.72 -4.26 8.48
CA GLY A 335 20.73 -2.86 8.03
C GLY A 335 20.20 -2.67 6.61
N LEU A 336 19.34 -3.57 6.12
CA LEU A 336 18.94 -3.66 4.72
C LEU A 336 17.51 -3.10 4.51
N THR A 337 17.36 -2.30 3.44
CA THR A 337 16.05 -2.01 2.85
C THR A 337 16.05 -2.37 1.38
N VAL A 338 14.93 -2.93 0.91
CA VAL A 338 14.71 -3.30 -0.48
C VAL A 338 13.35 -2.77 -0.91
N VAL A 339 13.34 -1.89 -1.90
CA VAL A 339 12.13 -1.38 -2.54
C VAL A 339 12.08 -1.88 -3.97
N LEU A 340 10.97 -2.50 -4.35
CA LEU A 340 10.69 -2.87 -5.73
C LEU A 340 9.35 -2.25 -6.14
N LEU A 341 9.39 -1.41 -7.15
CA LEU A 341 8.20 -0.79 -7.74
C LEU A 341 8.00 -1.34 -9.14
N THR A 342 6.83 -1.89 -9.42
CA THR A 342 6.44 -2.34 -10.76
C THR A 342 4.98 -1.97 -11.02
N ASN A 343 4.60 -1.97 -12.28
CA ASN A 343 3.21 -1.85 -12.71
C ASN A 343 2.67 -3.18 -13.29
N ARG A 344 2.85 -4.29 -12.55
CA ARG A 344 2.51 -5.64 -13.01
C ARG A 344 1.07 -5.79 -13.51
N VAL A 345 0.15 -4.94 -13.08
CA VAL A 345 -1.26 -4.96 -13.51
C VAL A 345 -1.50 -4.29 -14.87
N HIS A 346 -0.46 -3.77 -15.52
CA HIS A 346 -0.57 -3.18 -16.86
C HIS A 346 -0.29 -4.22 -17.95
N PRO A 347 -1.21 -4.43 -18.91
CA PRO A 347 -2.53 -3.78 -19.05
C PRO A 347 -3.64 -4.48 -18.28
N THR A 348 -3.41 -5.65 -17.67
CA THR A 348 -4.44 -6.43 -16.97
C THR A 348 -3.97 -6.97 -15.62
N ARG A 349 -4.90 -7.04 -14.65
CA ARG A 349 -4.67 -7.70 -13.35
C ARG A 349 -4.57 -9.23 -13.45
N ASP A 350 -5.01 -9.84 -14.54
CA ASP A 350 -5.02 -11.29 -14.74
C ASP A 350 -3.64 -11.87 -15.09
N GLY A 351 -2.61 -11.03 -15.14
CA GLY A 351 -1.22 -11.45 -15.25
C GLY A 351 -0.77 -12.30 -14.06
N GLY A 352 0.29 -13.07 -14.26
CA GLY A 352 0.85 -13.95 -13.22
C GLY A 352 1.28 -13.20 -11.95
N SER A 353 1.55 -13.95 -10.87
CA SER A 353 2.04 -13.41 -9.60
C SER A 353 3.42 -12.77 -9.75
N VAL A 354 3.61 -11.60 -9.16
CA VAL A 354 4.91 -10.91 -9.07
C VAL A 354 5.73 -11.36 -7.83
N HIS A 355 5.17 -12.24 -6.97
CA HIS A 355 5.88 -12.73 -5.78
C HIS A 355 7.21 -13.43 -6.10
N PRO A 356 7.34 -14.24 -7.16
CA PRO A 356 8.63 -14.83 -7.53
C PRO A 356 9.71 -13.77 -7.82
N LEU A 357 9.35 -12.68 -8.51
CA LEU A 357 10.28 -11.57 -8.75
C LEU A 357 10.68 -10.88 -7.44
N ARG A 358 9.71 -10.57 -6.58
CA ARG A 358 9.96 -9.96 -5.27
C ARG A 358 10.92 -10.80 -4.44
N ALA A 359 10.66 -12.11 -4.31
CA ALA A 359 11.51 -13.03 -3.56
C ALA A 359 12.92 -13.13 -4.16
N ALA A 360 13.06 -13.24 -5.48
CA ALA A 360 14.36 -13.29 -6.14
C ALA A 360 15.19 -12.01 -5.94
N VAL A 361 14.55 -10.83 -6.00
CA VAL A 361 15.17 -9.53 -5.72
C VAL A 361 15.58 -9.45 -4.24
N ALA A 362 14.71 -9.87 -3.32
CA ALA A 362 14.98 -9.89 -1.88
C ALA A 362 16.16 -10.81 -1.53
N ASP A 363 16.21 -12.02 -2.08
CA ASP A 363 17.32 -12.97 -1.86
C ASP A 363 18.64 -12.43 -2.43
N ALA A 364 18.60 -11.81 -3.62
CA ALA A 364 19.77 -11.21 -4.21
C ALA A 364 20.27 -10.00 -3.40
N ALA A 365 19.36 -9.16 -2.88
CA ALA A 365 19.69 -8.03 -2.02
C ALA A 365 20.23 -8.48 -0.65
N THR A 366 19.66 -9.51 -0.05
CA THR A 366 20.15 -10.08 1.22
C THR A 366 21.60 -10.57 1.10
N ALA A 367 22.02 -11.06 -0.06
CA ALA A 367 23.40 -11.45 -0.30
C ALA A 367 24.37 -10.27 -0.32
N LEU A 368 23.88 -9.01 -0.46
CA LEU A 368 24.71 -7.79 -0.34
C LEU A 368 24.91 -7.34 1.10
N ALA A 369 24.05 -7.80 2.02
CA ALA A 369 24.06 -7.47 3.44
C ALA A 369 24.11 -8.75 4.30
N PRO A 370 25.23 -9.50 4.34
CA PRO A 370 25.34 -10.68 5.18
C PRO A 370 25.20 -10.29 6.66
N LEU A 371 24.67 -11.20 7.48
CA LEU A 371 24.78 -11.06 8.95
C LEU A 371 26.25 -11.18 9.34
N ALA A 372 26.68 -10.34 10.27
CA ALA A 372 28.02 -10.36 10.84
C ALA A 372 28.30 -11.67 11.60
#